data_9d95c1b62c641db091dd421e31d8b5a9
#
_entry.id   9d95c1b62c641db091dd421e31d8b5a9
#
_cell.length_a   1.000
_cell.length_b   1.000
_cell.length_c   1.000
_cell.angle_alpha   90.00
_cell.angle_beta   90.00
_cell.angle_gamma   90.00
#
_symmetry.space_group_name_H-M   'P 1'
#
loop_
_entity.id
_entity.type
_entity.pdbx_description
1 polymer ?
#
loop_
_entity_poly.entity_id
_entity_poly.type
_entity_poly.pdbx_seq_one_letter_code
_entity_poly.pdbx_strand_id
1 'polypeptide(L)'
;MSQNSLNSGKSGKNNSSSSSSSKNNSNVTNNNSHNQQIRDNYNQLSEHEKNMFQKYEKSGWNGQVSGRPSHAGGTFRNGGSASSAILPAKNKNGEITYKEFDINQTTTGRDSYRFIKGSDGSVYYTNDHYKTFTRIK
;
A
#
# COMPACT_ATOMS: atom_id res chain seq x y z
N MET A 1 -10.02 2.16 14.21
CA MET A 1 -9.47 2.74 14.45
C MET A 1 -8.92 2.93 14.91
N SER A 2 -9.21 2.32 14.56
CA SER A 2 -8.52 2.75 14.89
C SER A 2 -8.30 2.87 15.36
N GLN A 3 -8.10 2.45 15.11
CA GLN A 3 -7.55 2.74 15.65
C GLN A 3 -7.20 3.01 16.06
N ASN A 4 -7.36 2.53 16.03
CA ASN A 4 -6.78 2.96 16.67
C ASN A 4 -6.71 3.16 17.06
N SER A 5 -6.79 2.72 16.73
CA SER A 5 -6.29 3.10 17.28
C SER A 5 -6.15 3.21 17.74
N LEU A 6 -6.09 2.67 17.57
CA LEU A 6 -5.52 2.99 18.18
C LEU A 6 -5.19 3.41 18.58
N ASN A 7 -5.16 3.09 18.64
CA ASN A 7 -4.49 3.72 19.26
C ASN A 7 -4.27 4.26 19.54
N SER A 8 -4.35 4.01 19.47
CA SER A 8 -3.73 4.69 19.88
C SER A 8 -3.55 5.13 20.29
N GLY A 9 -3.69 4.75 20.32
CA GLY A 9 -3.02 5.34 20.80
C GLY A 9 -2.75 5.60 21.23
N LYS A 10 -2.56 5.45 21.35
CA LYS A 10 -1.81 5.81 21.91
C LYS A 10 -1.27 6.26 22.09
N SER A 11 -1.39 5.95 21.96
CA SER A 11 -0.54 6.36 22.29
C SER A 11 -0.05 6.63 22.77
N GLY A 12 -0.11 6.37 22.70
CA GLY A 12 0.74 6.65 23.17
C GLY A 12 1.17 6.57 23.76
N LYS A 13 1.39 6.48 23.89
CA LYS A 13 2.17 6.44 24.50
C LYS A 13 2.74 6.25 24.69
N ASN A 14 2.85 5.87 24.56
CA ASN A 14 3.70 5.69 24.83
C ASN A 14 4.23 5.52 24.89
N ASN A 15 4.46 5.26 24.81
CA ASN A 15 5.28 5.06 24.95
C ASN A 15 5.89 4.86 25.21
N SER A 16 5.90 4.87 25.01
CA SER A 16 6.75 4.66 25.39
C SER A 16 7.33 4.07 25.73
N SER A 17 7.41 4.01 25.66
CA SER A 17 8.05 3.61 26.22
C SER A 17 8.57 2.79 26.25
N SER A 18 8.34 2.44 26.13
CA SER A 18 9.01 1.46 26.15
C SER A 18 10.16 1.14 25.62
N SER A 19 10.63 1.53 25.36
CA SER A 19 11.90 1.67 24.82
C SER A 19 12.99 0.83 25.33
N SER A 20 13.08 0.64 26.57
CA SER A 20 14.22 -0.06 27.15
C SER A 20 14.32 -1.51 26.68
N SER A 21 13.19 -2.10 26.40
CA SER A 21 13.17 -3.49 25.98
C SER A 21 13.61 -3.67 24.54
N SER A 22 13.69 -2.59 23.81
CA SER A 22 13.90 -2.69 22.36
C SER A 22 15.25 -3.30 22.00
N LYS A 23 16.25 -3.15 22.79
CA LYS A 23 17.55 -3.66 22.39
C LYS A 23 17.60 -5.18 22.34
N ASN A 24 16.75 -5.85 23.08
CA ASN A 24 16.66 -7.29 23.03
C ASN A 24 15.78 -7.77 21.91
N ASN A 25 15.09 -6.84 21.26
CA ASN A 25 14.11 -7.16 20.23
C ASN A 25 14.28 -6.25 19.04
N SER A 26 15.51 -6.16 18.54
CA SER A 26 15.78 -5.25 17.46
C SER A 26 14.96 -5.57 16.22
N ASN A 27 14.69 -6.84 15.94
CA ASN A 27 13.83 -7.20 14.80
C ASN A 27 12.40 -6.72 15.00
N VAL A 28 11.88 -6.82 16.22
CA VAL A 28 10.55 -6.31 16.52
C VAL A 28 10.53 -4.79 16.35
N THR A 29 11.54 -4.11 16.83
CA THR A 29 11.62 -2.66 16.68
C THR A 29 11.68 -2.26 15.22
N ASN A 30 12.50 -2.96 14.42
CA ASN A 30 12.60 -2.68 13.00
C ASN A 30 11.29 -2.94 12.29
N ASN A 31 10.58 -4.03 12.62
CA ASN A 31 9.28 -4.31 12.05
C ASN A 31 8.26 -3.25 12.41
N ASN A 32 8.29 -2.77 13.66
CA ASN A 32 7.39 -1.71 14.08
C ASN A 32 7.67 -0.41 13.34
N SER A 33 8.94 -0.09 13.12
CA SER A 33 9.31 1.10 12.35
C SER A 33 8.86 0.99 10.91
N HIS A 34 9.02 -0.19 10.30
CA HIS A 34 8.58 -0.43 8.94
C HIS A 34 7.06 -0.32 8.85
N ASN A 35 6.34 -0.93 9.78
CA ASN A 35 4.87 -0.85 9.80
C ASN A 35 4.39 0.57 10.02
N GLN A 36 5.09 1.34 10.85
CA GLN A 36 4.73 2.74 11.06
C GLN A 36 4.93 3.54 9.78
N GLN A 37 6.02 3.27 9.05
CA GLN A 37 6.26 3.96 7.78
C GLN A 37 5.15 3.65 6.79
N ILE A 38 4.68 2.41 6.73
CA ILE A 38 3.56 2.03 5.85
C ILE A 38 2.30 2.81 6.24
N ARG A 39 1.99 2.89 7.52
CA ARG A 39 0.83 3.66 7.99
C ARG A 39 0.96 5.14 7.65
N ASP A 40 2.15 5.69 7.84
CA ASP A 40 2.41 7.08 7.51
C ASP A 40 2.23 7.34 6.02
N ASN A 41 2.71 6.43 5.19
CA ASN A 41 2.54 6.52 3.75
C ASN A 41 1.06 6.52 3.36
N TYR A 42 0.28 5.61 3.94
CA TYR A 42 -1.16 5.57 3.69
C TYR A 42 -1.81 6.89 4.09
N ASN A 43 -1.43 7.41 5.25
CA ASN A 43 -2.04 8.64 5.78
C ASN A 43 -1.75 9.86 4.91
N GLN A 44 -0.73 9.82 4.08
CA GLN A 44 -0.40 10.90 3.17
C GLN A 44 -1.20 10.87 1.86
N LEU A 45 -1.94 9.81 1.61
CA LEU A 45 -2.83 9.76 0.46
C LEU A 45 -3.90 10.83 0.58
N SER A 46 -4.40 11.31 -0.55
CA SER A 46 -5.55 12.22 -0.53
C SER A 46 -6.80 11.50 -0.04
N GLU A 47 -7.83 12.25 0.31
CA GLU A 47 -9.10 11.67 0.73
C GLU A 47 -9.68 10.80 -0.38
N HIS A 48 -9.61 11.26 -1.62
CA HIS A 48 -10.09 10.48 -2.76
C HIS A 48 -9.33 9.16 -2.87
N GLU A 49 -8.01 9.21 -2.75
CA GLU A 49 -7.19 8.01 -2.85
C GLU A 49 -7.50 7.03 -1.71
N LYS A 50 -7.68 7.54 -0.50
CA LYS A 50 -8.07 6.70 0.63
C LYS A 50 -9.44 6.08 0.41
N ASN A 51 -10.39 6.84 -0.12
CA ASN A 51 -11.73 6.32 -0.41
C ASN A 51 -11.67 5.20 -1.43
N MET A 52 -10.89 5.37 -2.48
CA MET A 52 -10.73 4.33 -3.49
C MET A 52 -10.04 3.10 -2.93
N PHE A 53 -9.03 3.29 -2.10
CA PHE A 53 -8.37 2.19 -1.42
C PHE A 53 -9.38 1.38 -0.61
N GLN A 54 -10.22 2.06 0.18
CA GLN A 54 -11.20 1.37 1.02
C GLN A 54 -12.22 0.60 0.17
N LYS A 55 -12.63 1.15 -0.96
CA LYS A 55 -13.55 0.47 -1.84
C LYS A 55 -12.93 -0.82 -2.39
N TYR A 56 -11.69 -0.75 -2.84
CA TYR A 56 -10.98 -1.94 -3.33
C TYR A 56 -10.80 -2.97 -2.22
N GLU A 57 -10.40 -2.52 -1.03
CA GLU A 57 -10.25 -3.42 0.11
C GLU A 57 -11.54 -4.17 0.40
N LYS A 58 -12.66 -3.45 0.47
CA LYS A 58 -13.95 -4.08 0.76
C LYS A 58 -14.36 -5.06 -0.32
N SER A 59 -13.99 -4.80 -1.57
CA SER A 59 -14.32 -5.70 -2.67
C SER A 59 -13.39 -6.90 -2.77
N GLY A 60 -12.34 -6.93 -1.96
CA GLY A 60 -11.34 -7.99 -2.04
C GLY A 60 -10.41 -7.85 -3.23
N TRP A 61 -10.30 -6.64 -3.78
CA TRP A 61 -9.44 -6.35 -4.95
C TRP A 61 -9.84 -7.20 -6.17
N ASN A 62 -11.14 -7.27 -6.43
CA ASN A 62 -11.69 -8.14 -7.47
C ASN A 62 -12.14 -7.42 -8.73
N GLY A 63 -11.58 -6.25 -9.01
CA GLY A 63 -11.93 -5.53 -10.22
C GLY A 63 -12.50 -4.16 -9.91
N GLN A 64 -13.32 -3.66 -10.80
CA GLN A 64 -13.84 -2.29 -10.67
C GLN A 64 -14.79 -2.13 -9.50
N VAL A 65 -14.75 -0.95 -8.91
CA VAL A 65 -15.62 -0.56 -7.79
C VAL A 65 -16.34 0.73 -8.17
N SER A 66 -17.23 1.21 -7.30
CA SER A 66 -17.87 2.50 -7.52
C SER A 66 -16.84 3.60 -7.58
N GLY A 67 -17.11 4.67 -8.33
CA GLY A 67 -16.10 5.67 -8.66
C GLY A 67 -15.51 5.43 -10.04
N ARG A 68 -15.76 4.25 -10.59
CA ARG A 68 -15.53 3.89 -11.99
C ARG A 68 -14.13 4.23 -12.48
N PRO A 69 -13.10 3.70 -11.84
CA PRO A 69 -11.74 3.88 -12.36
C PRO A 69 -11.64 3.26 -13.77
N SER A 70 -10.72 3.75 -14.56
CA SER A 70 -10.59 3.33 -15.96
C SER A 70 -10.30 1.84 -16.10
N HIS A 71 -9.42 1.32 -15.24
CA HIS A 71 -9.03 -0.09 -15.25
C HIS A 71 -8.84 -0.58 -13.83
N ALA A 72 -9.18 -1.83 -13.61
CA ALA A 72 -8.99 -2.42 -12.28
C ALA A 72 -8.84 -3.93 -12.41
N GLY A 73 -7.80 -4.48 -11.80
CA GLY A 73 -7.58 -5.91 -11.72
C GLY A 73 -6.74 -6.51 -12.83
N GLY A 74 -6.18 -5.69 -13.70
CA GLY A 74 -5.28 -6.18 -14.73
C GLY A 74 -3.94 -6.62 -14.16
N THR A 75 -3.27 -7.51 -14.86
CA THR A 75 -1.94 -7.96 -14.44
C THR A 75 -0.94 -6.82 -14.54
N PHE A 76 -0.20 -6.60 -13.46
CA PHE A 76 0.96 -5.70 -13.50
C PHE A 76 2.21 -6.55 -13.69
N ARG A 77 2.96 -6.26 -14.74
CA ARG A 77 4.19 -6.98 -15.03
C ARG A 77 5.35 -6.29 -14.34
N ASN A 78 5.75 -6.87 -13.22
CA ASN A 78 6.85 -6.35 -12.42
C ASN A 78 8.13 -6.42 -13.24
N GLY A 79 8.74 -5.26 -13.46
CA GLY A 79 9.93 -5.20 -14.31
C GLY A 79 9.64 -5.24 -15.80
N GLY A 80 8.38 -5.04 -16.21
CA GLY A 80 8.00 -5.10 -17.62
C GLY A 80 8.47 -3.91 -18.46
N SER A 81 9.00 -2.88 -17.83
CA SER A 81 9.52 -1.71 -18.51
C SER A 81 10.83 -1.29 -17.86
N ALA A 82 11.78 -0.87 -18.67
CA ALA A 82 13.09 -0.44 -18.16
C ALA A 82 12.99 0.80 -17.28
N SER A 83 11.94 1.60 -17.46
CA SER A 83 11.76 2.84 -16.69
C SER A 83 10.98 2.62 -15.39
N SER A 84 10.44 1.43 -15.17
CA SER A 84 9.66 1.13 -13.99
C SER A 84 10.57 0.68 -12.85
N ALA A 85 10.23 1.08 -11.63
CA ALA A 85 10.84 0.48 -10.45
C ALA A 85 10.36 -0.97 -10.32
N ILE A 86 11.11 -1.77 -9.61
CA ILE A 86 10.83 -3.18 -9.46
C ILE A 86 10.41 -3.46 -8.03
N LEU A 87 9.25 -4.09 -7.87
CA LEU A 87 8.74 -4.53 -6.58
C LEU A 87 9.35 -5.89 -6.23
N PRO A 88 9.26 -6.30 -4.96
CA PRO A 88 9.76 -7.62 -4.57
C PRO A 88 9.14 -8.71 -5.44
N ALA A 89 9.98 -9.59 -5.99
CA ALA A 89 9.50 -10.66 -6.89
C ALA A 89 9.01 -11.87 -6.12
N LYS A 90 9.50 -12.06 -4.90
CA LYS A 90 9.15 -13.22 -4.09
C LYS A 90 9.41 -12.92 -2.62
N ASN A 91 8.80 -13.75 -1.77
CA ASN A 91 9.08 -13.76 -0.34
C ASN A 91 9.30 -15.22 0.10
N LYS A 92 9.34 -15.46 1.40
CA LYS A 92 9.59 -16.81 1.93
C LYS A 92 8.52 -17.82 1.50
N ASN A 93 7.36 -17.37 1.07
CA ASN A 93 6.26 -18.24 0.68
C ASN A 93 6.17 -18.47 -0.83
N GLY A 94 7.06 -17.87 -1.61
CA GLY A 94 7.10 -18.06 -3.05
C GLY A 94 7.01 -16.75 -3.81
N GLU A 95 6.66 -16.87 -5.09
CA GLU A 95 6.58 -15.71 -5.97
C GLU A 95 5.40 -14.83 -5.63
N ILE A 96 5.58 -13.53 -5.84
CA ILE A 96 4.51 -12.55 -5.64
C ILE A 96 4.08 -12.07 -7.01
N THR A 97 2.78 -12.16 -7.28
CA THR A 97 2.19 -11.59 -8.49
C THR A 97 1.45 -10.31 -8.13
N TYR A 98 1.31 -9.42 -9.10
CA TYR A 98 0.74 -8.10 -8.87
C TYR A 98 -0.37 -7.80 -9.85
N LYS A 99 -1.36 -7.03 -9.37
CA LYS A 99 -2.45 -6.51 -10.21
C LYS A 99 -2.51 -5.01 -10.03
N GLU A 100 -2.90 -4.31 -11.09
CA GLU A 100 -2.99 -2.85 -11.06
C GLU A 100 -4.44 -2.40 -10.99
N PHE A 101 -4.66 -1.30 -10.27
CA PHE A 101 -5.99 -0.77 -10.03
C PHE A 101 -5.93 0.75 -10.16
N ASP A 102 -6.61 1.28 -11.17
CA ASP A 102 -6.64 2.72 -11.37
C ASP A 102 -7.41 3.39 -10.23
N ILE A 103 -6.99 4.59 -9.88
CA ILE A 103 -7.60 5.35 -8.82
C ILE A 103 -8.63 6.32 -9.38
N ASN A 104 -8.37 6.90 -10.54
CA ASN A 104 -9.18 7.95 -11.11
C ASN A 104 -9.92 7.48 -12.34
N GLN A 105 -11.13 8.00 -12.53
CA GLN A 105 -11.85 7.87 -13.79
C GLN A 105 -11.39 9.02 -14.69
N THR A 106 -11.01 8.68 -15.92
CA THR A 106 -10.54 9.65 -16.88
C THR A 106 -11.35 9.53 -18.16
N THR A 107 -11.45 10.61 -18.92
CA THR A 107 -12.22 10.62 -20.18
C THR A 107 -11.34 10.45 -21.40
N THR A 108 -10.04 10.57 -21.25
CA THR A 108 -9.10 10.58 -22.38
C THR A 108 -7.96 9.61 -22.19
N GLY A 109 -8.24 8.43 -21.64
CA GLY A 109 -7.22 7.45 -21.38
C GLY A 109 -6.92 7.34 -19.91
N ARG A 110 -5.86 6.65 -19.59
CA ARG A 110 -5.49 6.41 -18.21
C ARG A 110 -4.47 7.44 -17.76
N ASP A 111 -4.60 7.90 -16.51
CA ASP A 111 -3.55 8.72 -15.91
C ASP A 111 -2.50 7.81 -15.26
N SER A 112 -1.62 8.41 -14.45
CA SER A 112 -0.50 7.68 -13.86
C SER A 112 -0.73 7.25 -12.42
N TYR A 113 -1.94 7.43 -11.88
CA TYR A 113 -2.25 7.17 -10.47
C TYR A 113 -2.84 5.78 -10.31
N ARG A 114 -2.17 4.89 -9.57
CA ARG A 114 -2.61 3.49 -9.44
C ARG A 114 -2.24 2.90 -8.10
N PHE A 115 -3.03 1.89 -7.69
CA PHE A 115 -2.62 0.95 -6.66
C PHE A 115 -2.10 -0.30 -7.34
N ILE A 116 -1.09 -0.90 -6.76
CA ILE A 116 -0.56 -2.20 -7.21
C ILE A 116 -0.71 -3.17 -6.05
N LYS A 117 -1.55 -4.19 -6.24
CA LYS A 117 -1.88 -5.16 -5.20
C LYS A 117 -1.09 -6.43 -5.40
N GLY A 118 -0.33 -6.81 -4.40
CA GLY A 118 0.44 -8.04 -4.43
C GLY A 118 -0.36 -9.24 -3.91
N SER A 119 -0.02 -10.41 -4.44
CA SER A 119 -0.63 -11.66 -3.98
C SER A 119 -0.29 -11.97 -2.52
N ASP A 120 0.73 -11.32 -1.98
CA ASP A 120 1.13 -11.48 -0.57
C ASP A 120 0.36 -10.53 0.36
N GLY A 121 -0.61 -9.79 -0.17
CA GLY A 121 -1.39 -8.84 0.62
C GLY A 121 -0.85 -7.43 0.62
N SER A 122 0.32 -7.20 0.07
CA SER A 122 0.90 -5.87 0.01
C SER A 122 0.15 -4.99 -0.97
N VAL A 123 0.16 -3.68 -0.71
CA VAL A 123 -0.39 -2.70 -1.65
C VAL A 123 0.61 -1.57 -1.78
N TYR A 124 0.89 -1.22 -3.01
CA TYR A 124 1.76 -0.09 -3.34
C TYR A 124 0.96 0.96 -4.07
N TYR A 125 1.41 2.19 -3.94
CA TYR A 125 0.84 3.35 -4.62
C TYR A 125 1.88 3.94 -5.56
N THR A 126 1.45 4.33 -6.75
CA THR A 126 2.29 5.09 -7.67
C THR A 126 1.47 6.23 -8.26
N ASN A 127 2.11 7.37 -8.47
CA ASN A 127 1.49 8.49 -9.17
C ASN A 127 2.34 8.96 -10.36
N ASP A 128 3.36 8.18 -10.73
CA ASP A 128 4.29 8.54 -11.79
C ASP A 128 4.45 7.43 -12.81
N HIS A 129 3.43 6.63 -12.98
CA HIS A 129 3.39 5.56 -13.97
C HIS A 129 4.50 4.55 -13.71
N TYR A 130 4.56 4.05 -12.48
CA TYR A 130 5.45 2.97 -12.03
C TYR A 130 6.92 3.34 -11.86
N LYS A 131 7.28 4.61 -12.00
CA LYS A 131 8.67 5.00 -11.81
C LYS A 131 9.10 4.87 -10.35
N THR A 132 8.18 5.16 -9.44
CA THR A 132 8.39 4.96 -8.02
C THR A 132 7.16 4.33 -7.41
N PHE A 133 7.36 3.61 -6.32
CA PHE A 133 6.27 2.99 -5.55
C PHE A 133 6.40 3.36 -4.09
N THR A 134 5.26 3.58 -3.47
CA THR A 134 5.18 3.84 -2.03
C THR A 134 4.32 2.75 -1.42
N ARG A 135 4.85 2.00 -0.47
CA ARG A 135 4.09 0.93 0.16
C ARG A 135 3.10 1.50 1.15
N ILE A 136 1.82 1.13 1.02
CA ILE A 136 0.74 1.63 1.87
C ILE A 136 0.01 0.53 2.64
N LYS A 137 0.37 -0.73 2.36
CA LYS A 137 -0.14 -1.86 3.16
C LYS A 137 0.80 -3.05 3.12
#